data_74c097da39043cdaeb136faf0a088f13
#
_entry.id   74c097da39043cdaeb136faf0a088f13
#
_cell.length_a   1.000
_cell.length_b   1.000
_cell.length_c   1.000
_cell.angle_alpha   90.00
_cell.angle_beta   90.00
_cell.angle_gamma   90.00
#
_symmetry.space_group_name_H-M   'P 1'
#
loop_
_entity.id
_entity.type
_entity.pdbx_description
1 polymer ?
#
loop_
_entity_poly.entity_id
_entity_poly.type
_entity_poly.pdbx_seq_one_letter_code
_entity_poly.pdbx_strand_id
1 'polypeptide(L)'
;MDYDKATTLAKNLRKFALFVQDNASELPDDIAIEVSSHLWSWDTTTDTEVPVAVGKAMKAAVNDGADIKKEYSDNYFRCYMTWGYEEPKIVWKIATHREDVCERKVVGTHMVKKMVAPEGDWTEKEVEEDIVEWECHSLLKMAGDND
;
A
#
# COMPACT_ATOMS: atom_id res chain seq x y z
N MET A 1 7.59 -12.36 7.66
CA MET A 1 8.64 -13.05 6.85
C MET A 1 9.54 -13.76 7.83
N ASP A 2 9.82 -15.05 7.63
CA ASP A 2 10.78 -15.77 8.46
C ASP A 2 12.24 -15.32 8.15
N TYR A 3 13.15 -15.67 9.06
CA TYR A 3 14.56 -15.23 8.97
C TYR A 3 15.26 -15.76 7.71
N ASP A 4 14.97 -16.97 7.28
CA ASP A 4 15.62 -17.59 6.12
C ASP A 4 15.20 -16.92 4.80
N LYS A 5 13.91 -16.58 4.68
CA LYS A 5 13.40 -15.80 3.54
C LYS A 5 13.99 -14.40 3.51
N ALA A 6 14.09 -13.73 4.67
CA ALA A 6 14.71 -12.41 4.78
C ALA A 6 16.19 -12.45 4.37
N THR A 7 16.92 -13.45 4.86
CA THR A 7 18.34 -13.64 4.50
C THR A 7 18.52 -13.92 3.02
N THR A 8 17.67 -14.75 2.42
CA THR A 8 17.71 -15.04 0.98
C THR A 8 17.42 -13.80 0.14
N LEU A 9 16.39 -13.01 0.52
CA LEU A 9 16.06 -11.76 -0.14
C LEU A 9 17.23 -10.77 -0.06
N ALA A 10 17.81 -10.57 1.13
CA ALA A 10 18.96 -9.69 1.31
C ALA A 10 20.16 -10.11 0.45
N LYS A 11 20.44 -11.44 0.33
CA LYS A 11 21.48 -11.97 -0.55
C LYS A 11 21.22 -11.65 -2.03
N ASN A 12 19.98 -11.80 -2.48
CA ASN A 12 19.60 -11.50 -3.86
C ASN A 12 19.68 -10.00 -4.17
N LEU A 13 19.25 -9.14 -3.24
CA LEU A 13 19.36 -7.69 -3.37
C LEU A 13 20.84 -7.25 -3.44
N ARG A 14 21.72 -7.85 -2.63
CA ARG A 14 23.18 -7.57 -2.71
C ARG A 14 23.76 -7.99 -4.06
N LYS A 15 23.34 -9.13 -4.61
CA LYS A 15 23.78 -9.55 -5.96
C LYS A 15 23.32 -8.56 -7.03
N PHE A 16 22.06 -8.08 -6.92
CA PHE A 16 21.55 -7.08 -7.85
C PHE A 16 22.30 -5.74 -7.71
N ALA A 17 22.61 -5.31 -6.48
CA ALA A 17 23.38 -4.09 -6.25
C ALA A 17 24.79 -4.18 -6.88
N LEU A 18 25.48 -5.32 -6.76
CA LEU A 18 26.76 -5.55 -7.43
C LEU A 18 26.62 -5.54 -8.96
N PHE A 19 25.57 -6.19 -9.49
CA PHE A 19 25.29 -6.14 -10.94
C PHE A 19 25.13 -4.70 -11.45
N VAL A 20 24.37 -3.86 -10.73
CA VAL A 20 24.20 -2.45 -11.09
C VAL A 20 25.53 -1.71 -11.06
N GLN A 21 26.35 -1.92 -10.03
CA GLN A 21 27.65 -1.30 -9.89
C GLN A 21 28.63 -1.73 -11.01
N ASP A 22 28.69 -3.03 -11.31
CA ASP A 22 29.62 -3.60 -12.26
C ASP A 22 29.27 -3.29 -13.73
N ASN A 23 28.00 -2.97 -14.00
CA ASN A 23 27.48 -2.70 -15.34
C ASN A 23 26.96 -1.26 -15.51
N ALA A 24 27.37 -0.34 -14.67
CA ALA A 24 26.85 1.03 -14.65
C ALA A 24 26.89 1.74 -16.02
N SER A 25 27.91 1.48 -16.82
CA SER A 25 28.06 2.05 -18.18
C SER A 25 27.07 1.52 -19.21
N GLU A 26 26.45 0.37 -18.94
CA GLU A 26 25.52 -0.31 -19.85
C GLU A 26 24.05 -0.11 -19.43
N LEU A 27 23.82 0.47 -18.25
CA LEU A 27 22.49 0.66 -17.69
C LEU A 27 21.97 2.07 -18.01
N PRO A 28 20.63 2.24 -18.18
CA PRO A 28 20.04 3.55 -18.37
C PRO A 28 20.19 4.40 -17.09
N ASP A 29 20.32 5.71 -17.27
CA ASP A 29 20.49 6.67 -16.15
C ASP A 29 19.27 6.77 -15.23
N ASP A 30 18.09 6.39 -15.71
CA ASP A 30 16.80 6.49 -15.02
C ASP A 30 16.34 5.19 -14.33
N ILE A 31 17.28 4.33 -13.94
CA ILE A 31 16.95 3.09 -13.20
C ILE A 31 16.26 3.42 -11.89
N ALA A 32 15.07 2.84 -11.69
CA ALA A 32 14.34 2.86 -10.43
C ALA A 32 14.16 1.43 -9.89
N ILE A 33 14.29 1.28 -8.58
CA ILE A 33 14.05 -0.01 -7.90
C ILE A 33 12.78 0.12 -7.07
N GLU A 34 11.74 -0.63 -7.45
CA GLU A 34 10.52 -0.77 -6.67
C GLU A 34 10.36 -2.21 -6.18
N VAL A 35 10.25 -2.37 -4.87
CA VAL A 35 9.84 -3.62 -4.23
C VAL A 35 8.37 -3.48 -3.87
N SER A 36 7.53 -4.38 -4.35
CA SER A 36 6.09 -4.35 -4.06
C SER A 36 5.69 -5.50 -3.16
N SER A 37 4.89 -5.19 -2.13
CA SER A 37 4.25 -6.16 -1.24
C SER A 37 2.74 -5.92 -1.26
N HIS A 38 1.97 -7.01 -1.30
CA HIS A 38 0.52 -6.97 -1.19
C HIS A 38 0.13 -7.70 0.08
N LEU A 39 -0.64 -7.03 0.93
CA LEU A 39 -1.21 -7.60 2.15
C LEU A 39 -2.72 -7.59 1.99
N TRP A 40 -3.31 -8.78 1.88
CA TRP A 40 -4.74 -8.94 1.74
C TRP A 40 -5.30 -9.62 2.98
N SER A 41 -6.49 -9.23 3.41
CA SER A 41 -7.16 -9.83 4.59
C SER A 41 -7.36 -11.33 4.47
N TRP A 42 -7.55 -11.85 3.25
CA TRP A 42 -7.65 -13.30 3.03
C TRP A 42 -6.33 -14.07 3.16
N ASP A 43 -5.18 -13.37 3.16
CA ASP A 43 -3.86 -13.98 3.40
C ASP A 43 -3.51 -14.00 4.89
N THR A 44 -4.31 -13.34 5.72
CA THR A 44 -4.14 -13.25 7.18
C THR A 44 -5.24 -14.01 7.90
N THR A 45 -4.98 -14.46 9.12
CA THR A 45 -5.96 -15.21 9.92
C THR A 45 -7.02 -14.31 10.56
N THR A 46 -6.77 -13.00 10.64
CA THR A 46 -7.69 -12.00 11.19
C THR A 46 -7.54 -10.64 10.50
N ASP A 47 -8.64 -9.92 10.30
CA ASP A 47 -8.67 -8.58 9.68
C ASP A 47 -7.84 -7.55 10.45
N THR A 48 -7.64 -7.75 11.75
CA THR A 48 -6.83 -6.89 12.61
C THR A 48 -5.32 -7.03 12.37
N GLU A 49 -4.87 -8.09 11.70
CA GLU A 49 -3.45 -8.32 11.44
C GLU A 49 -2.89 -7.43 10.34
N VAL A 50 -3.69 -7.08 9.33
CA VAL A 50 -3.23 -6.22 8.21
C VAL A 50 -2.80 -4.83 8.69
N PRO A 51 -3.61 -4.05 9.43
CA PRO A 51 -3.19 -2.75 9.94
C PRO A 51 -1.93 -2.82 10.82
N VAL A 52 -1.84 -3.85 11.66
CA VAL A 52 -0.68 -4.07 12.54
C VAL A 52 0.57 -4.39 11.71
N ALA A 53 0.46 -5.25 10.70
CA ALA A 53 1.57 -5.60 9.82
C ALA A 53 2.08 -4.40 9.02
N VAL A 54 1.17 -3.60 8.44
CA VAL A 54 1.51 -2.34 7.75
C VAL A 54 2.18 -1.37 8.72
N GLY A 55 1.62 -1.19 9.91
CA GLY A 55 2.17 -0.30 10.94
C GLY A 55 3.59 -0.69 11.37
N LYS A 56 3.84 -1.98 11.59
CA LYS A 56 5.19 -2.50 11.93
C LYS A 56 6.18 -2.26 10.79
N ALA A 57 5.78 -2.50 9.54
CA ALA A 57 6.64 -2.24 8.38
C ALA A 57 6.99 -0.75 8.27
N MET A 58 6.00 0.14 8.42
CA MET A 58 6.21 1.58 8.42
C MET A 58 7.13 2.03 9.56
N LYS A 59 6.92 1.51 10.79
CA LYS A 59 7.77 1.85 11.94
C LYS A 59 9.23 1.42 11.70
N ALA A 60 9.43 0.21 11.19
CA ALA A 60 10.76 -0.29 10.84
C ALA A 60 11.44 0.60 9.78
N ALA A 61 10.71 0.98 8.71
CA ALA A 61 11.24 1.82 7.67
C ALA A 61 11.60 3.23 8.15
N VAL A 62 10.76 3.86 8.98
CA VAL A 62 11.06 5.17 9.59
C VAL A 62 12.30 5.09 10.47
N ASN A 63 12.43 4.05 11.29
CA ASN A 63 13.59 3.85 12.15
C ASN A 63 14.89 3.65 11.34
N ASP A 64 14.77 3.17 10.10
CA ASP A 64 15.89 3.02 9.16
C ASP A 64 16.09 4.24 8.24
N GLY A 65 15.36 5.33 8.50
CA GLY A 65 15.53 6.62 7.82
C GLY A 65 14.77 6.74 6.49
N ALA A 66 13.76 5.91 6.24
CA ALA A 66 12.91 6.04 5.06
C ALA A 66 11.88 7.18 5.20
N ASP A 67 11.62 7.87 4.11
CA ASP A 67 10.48 8.75 3.95
C ASP A 67 9.21 7.95 3.69
N ILE A 68 8.09 8.35 4.29
CA ILE A 68 6.79 7.67 4.17
C ILE A 68 5.78 8.55 3.45
N LYS A 69 5.20 8.02 2.38
CA LYS A 69 4.04 8.60 1.70
C LYS A 69 2.88 7.61 1.73
N LYS A 70 1.69 8.09 2.11
CA LYS A 70 0.44 7.32 2.10
C LYS A 70 -0.48 7.82 1.00
N GLU A 71 -1.11 6.90 0.30
CA GLU A 71 -2.12 7.20 -0.71
C GLU A 71 -3.38 6.37 -0.46
N TYR A 72 -4.53 7.02 -0.57
CA TYR A 72 -5.84 6.39 -0.44
C TYR A 72 -6.60 6.61 -1.75
N SER A 73 -7.05 5.52 -2.35
CA SER A 73 -8.04 5.54 -3.44
C SER A 73 -9.35 4.96 -2.92
N ASP A 74 -10.37 4.88 -3.76
CA ASP A 74 -11.69 4.37 -3.34
C ASP A 74 -11.61 2.97 -2.72
N ASN A 75 -10.80 2.09 -3.31
CA ASN A 75 -10.72 0.68 -2.90
C ASN A 75 -9.39 0.28 -2.27
N TYR A 76 -8.34 1.11 -2.40
CA TYR A 76 -7.00 0.71 -2.00
C TYR A 76 -6.32 1.75 -1.12
N PHE A 77 -5.52 1.23 -0.20
CA PHE A 77 -4.48 1.96 0.51
C PHE A 77 -3.12 1.56 -0.04
N ARG A 78 -2.23 2.53 -0.22
CA ARG A 78 -0.83 2.31 -0.60
C ARG A 78 0.07 3.10 0.34
N CYS A 79 1.13 2.45 0.78
CA CYS A 79 2.20 3.09 1.55
C CYS A 79 3.50 2.92 0.79
N TYR A 80 4.17 4.03 0.54
CA TYR A 80 5.48 4.07 -0.10
C TYR A 80 6.52 4.44 0.96
N MET A 81 7.54 3.62 1.09
CA MET A 81 8.70 3.83 1.96
C MET A 81 9.91 4.02 1.05
N THR A 82 10.53 5.19 1.11
CA THR A 82 11.55 5.61 0.16
C THR A 82 12.86 5.88 0.87
N TRP A 83 13.94 5.26 0.40
CA TRP A 83 15.30 5.50 0.85
C TRP A 83 16.11 6.21 -0.24
N GLY A 84 16.92 7.18 0.18
CA GLY A 84 17.77 8.00 -0.67
C GLY A 84 17.23 9.42 -0.84
N TYR A 85 18.15 10.38 -0.82
CA TYR A 85 17.84 11.81 -0.98
C TYR A 85 17.89 12.26 -2.45
N GLU A 86 18.67 11.52 -3.27
CA GLU A 86 18.86 11.78 -4.70
C GLU A 86 18.46 10.55 -5.51
N GLU A 87 18.14 10.74 -6.78
CA GLU A 87 17.88 9.64 -7.70
C GLU A 87 19.21 8.90 -8.06
N PRO A 88 19.20 7.59 -8.22
CA PRO A 88 18.05 6.67 -8.13
C PRO A 88 17.66 6.33 -6.68
N LYS A 89 16.35 6.30 -6.41
CA LYS A 89 15.80 5.93 -5.09
C LYS A 89 15.38 4.47 -5.05
N ILE A 90 15.37 3.91 -3.83
CA ILE A 90 14.76 2.60 -3.56
C ILE A 90 13.41 2.84 -2.93
N VAL A 91 12.37 2.26 -3.51
CA VAL A 91 11.00 2.39 -3.04
C VAL A 91 10.46 1.02 -2.66
N TRP A 92 9.98 0.88 -1.43
CA TRP A 92 9.15 -0.26 -1.05
C TRP A 92 7.70 0.19 -0.96
N LYS A 93 6.84 -0.41 -1.78
CA LYS A 93 5.40 -0.17 -1.80
C LYS A 93 4.66 -1.31 -1.13
N ILE A 94 3.84 -0.99 -0.13
CA ILE A 94 2.84 -1.90 0.42
C ILE A 94 1.47 -1.47 -0.11
N ALA A 95 0.70 -2.42 -0.63
CA ALA A 95 -0.68 -2.21 -1.05
C ALA A 95 -1.62 -3.18 -0.33
N THR A 96 -2.78 -2.68 0.09
CA THR A 96 -3.88 -3.47 0.66
C THR A 96 -5.22 -2.84 0.31
N HIS A 97 -6.34 -3.52 0.59
CA HIS A 97 -7.65 -2.89 0.48
C HIS A 97 -7.80 -1.75 1.49
N ARG A 98 -8.51 -0.71 1.12
CA ARG A 98 -8.76 0.44 2.01
C ARG A 98 -9.53 0.02 3.25
N GLU A 99 -10.48 -0.89 3.12
CA GLU A 99 -11.27 -1.46 4.21
C GLU A 99 -10.44 -2.24 5.24
N ASP A 100 -9.26 -2.76 4.85
CA ASP A 100 -8.35 -3.44 5.78
C ASP A 100 -7.66 -2.46 6.75
N VAL A 101 -7.60 -1.18 6.42
CA VAL A 101 -6.89 -0.15 7.22
C VAL A 101 -7.77 1.03 7.63
N CYS A 102 -8.98 1.12 7.10
CA CYS A 102 -9.95 2.19 7.38
C CYS A 102 -11.34 1.59 7.57
N GLU A 103 -12.11 2.17 8.49
CA GLU A 103 -13.52 1.85 8.67
C GLU A 103 -14.39 2.69 7.73
N ARG A 104 -15.28 2.03 6.98
CA ARG A 104 -16.27 2.68 6.12
C ARG A 104 -17.48 3.08 6.93
N LYS A 105 -17.83 4.37 6.93
CA LYS A 105 -19.02 4.89 7.61
C LYS A 105 -19.98 5.49 6.60
N VAL A 106 -21.24 5.06 6.61
CA VAL A 106 -22.31 5.71 5.86
C VAL A 106 -22.84 6.86 6.71
N VAL A 107 -22.65 8.09 6.24
CA VAL A 107 -23.03 9.30 6.95
C VAL A 107 -24.31 9.94 6.40
N GLY A 108 -24.81 9.43 5.28
CA GLY A 108 -26.03 9.89 4.63
C GLY A 108 -26.22 9.23 3.28
N THR A 109 -27.27 9.68 2.57
CA THR A 109 -27.53 9.26 1.19
C THR A 109 -27.79 10.47 0.32
N HIS A 110 -27.57 10.36 -0.99
CA HIS A 110 -27.94 11.35 -1.98
C HIS A 110 -28.44 10.71 -3.26
N MET A 111 -29.26 11.46 -3.99
CA MET A 111 -29.79 10.99 -5.27
C MET A 111 -28.82 11.29 -6.39
N VAL A 112 -28.49 10.28 -7.18
CA VAL A 112 -27.64 10.41 -8.38
C VAL A 112 -28.36 9.88 -9.61
N LYS A 113 -28.12 10.51 -10.75
CA LYS A 113 -28.62 10.01 -12.03
C LYS A 113 -27.65 8.99 -12.59
N LYS A 114 -28.13 7.78 -12.79
CA LYS A 114 -27.35 6.70 -13.40
C LYS A 114 -28.06 6.13 -14.61
N MET A 115 -27.24 5.73 -15.60
CA MET A 115 -27.71 4.92 -16.70
C MET A 115 -27.92 3.49 -16.19
N VAL A 116 -29.15 3.03 -16.21
CA VAL A 116 -29.55 1.69 -15.78
C VAL A 116 -30.05 0.93 -17.01
N ALA A 117 -29.58 -0.31 -17.21
CA ALA A 117 -30.08 -1.22 -18.22
C ALA A 117 -31.25 -2.04 -17.62
N PRO A 118 -32.51 -1.69 -17.85
CA PRO A 118 -33.61 -2.60 -17.67
C PRO A 118 -33.62 -3.57 -18.88
N GLU A 119 -34.45 -4.59 -18.85
CA GLU A 119 -34.65 -5.51 -19.98
C GLU A 119 -34.94 -4.71 -21.27
N GLY A 120 -33.89 -4.42 -22.07
CA GLY A 120 -34.00 -3.71 -23.34
C GLY A 120 -33.02 -2.55 -23.49
N ASP A 121 -33.47 -1.32 -23.27
CA ASP A 121 -32.67 -0.11 -23.52
C ASP A 121 -32.14 0.56 -22.26
N TRP A 122 -30.97 1.22 -22.37
CA TRP A 122 -30.38 2.03 -21.31
C TRP A 122 -31.24 3.26 -21.04
N THR A 123 -31.68 3.42 -19.77
CA THR A 123 -32.47 4.57 -19.33
C THR A 123 -31.78 5.26 -18.17
N GLU A 124 -31.87 6.61 -18.13
CA GLU A 124 -31.40 7.40 -16.99
C GLU A 124 -32.44 7.30 -15.85
N LYS A 125 -31.99 6.91 -14.68
CA LYS A 125 -32.82 6.88 -13.45
C LYS A 125 -32.08 7.57 -12.32
N GLU A 126 -32.86 8.20 -11.43
CA GLU A 126 -32.35 8.65 -10.15
C GLU A 126 -32.23 7.45 -9.20
N VAL A 127 -31.04 7.26 -8.65
CA VAL A 127 -30.72 6.17 -7.71
C VAL A 127 -30.19 6.80 -6.43
N GLU A 128 -30.62 6.29 -5.29
CA GLU A 128 -30.08 6.69 -4.00
C GLU A 128 -28.71 6.05 -3.80
N GLU A 129 -27.72 6.86 -3.47
CA GLU A 129 -26.37 6.40 -3.15
C GLU A 129 -25.94 6.84 -1.76
N ASP A 130 -25.19 5.96 -1.09
CA ASP A 130 -24.61 6.24 0.21
C ASP A 130 -23.56 7.36 0.12
N ILE A 131 -23.62 8.30 1.04
CA ILE A 131 -22.51 9.20 1.31
C ILE A 131 -21.59 8.49 2.30
N VAL A 132 -20.36 8.20 1.86
CA VAL A 132 -19.40 7.39 2.61
C VAL A 132 -18.27 8.27 3.11
N GLU A 133 -18.01 8.20 4.41
CA GLU A 133 -16.79 8.68 5.03
C GLU A 133 -15.89 7.51 5.46
N TRP A 134 -14.59 7.72 5.44
CA TRP A 134 -13.61 6.74 5.86
C TRP A 134 -12.85 7.23 7.09
N GLU A 135 -12.90 6.45 8.17
CA GLU A 135 -12.07 6.66 9.35
C GLU A 135 -10.90 5.69 9.32
N CYS A 136 -9.70 6.22 9.07
CA CYS A 136 -8.52 5.39 8.89
C CYS A 136 -7.74 5.24 10.19
N HIS A 137 -7.29 4.02 10.47
CA HIS A 137 -6.54 3.69 11.68
C HIS A 137 -5.18 4.41 11.71
N SER A 138 -4.75 4.77 12.91
CA SER A 138 -3.39 5.27 13.13
C SER A 138 -2.40 4.10 13.11
N LEU A 139 -1.97 3.72 11.90
CA LEU A 139 -1.16 2.51 11.67
C LEU A 139 0.11 2.45 12.51
N LEU A 140 0.78 3.58 12.73
CA LEU A 140 1.98 3.63 13.57
C LEU A 140 1.66 3.33 15.04
N LYS A 141 0.50 3.78 15.55
CA LYS A 141 0.07 3.45 16.92
C LYS A 141 -0.33 1.99 17.05
N MET A 142 -0.92 1.40 16.01
CA MET A 142 -1.31 -0.03 16.01
C MET A 142 -0.09 -0.96 16.00
N ALA A 143 1.07 -0.48 15.54
CA ALA A 143 2.32 -1.24 15.60
C ALA A 143 2.82 -1.51 17.04
N GLY A 144 2.18 -0.88 18.05
CA GLY A 144 2.58 -0.93 19.44
C GLY A 144 3.82 -0.08 19.71
N ASP A 145 3.79 0.65 20.81
CA ASP A 145 4.99 1.22 21.40
C ASP A 145 5.63 0.10 22.24
N ASN A 146 6.42 -0.72 21.59
CA ASN A 146 7.37 -1.56 22.32
C ASN A 146 8.59 -0.67 22.58
N ASP A 147 8.57 -0.02 23.75
CA ASP A 147 9.77 0.50 24.39
C ASP A 147 10.74 -0.64 24.73
#